data_c734d20186ceee3e620c87642d02022b
#
_entry.id   c734d20186ceee3e620c87642d02022b
#
_cell.length_a   1.000
_cell.length_b   1.000
_cell.length_c   1.000
_cell.angle_alpha   90.00
_cell.angle_beta   90.00
_cell.angle_gamma   90.00
#
_symmetry.space_group_name_H-M   'P 1'
#
loop_
_entity.id
_entity.type
_entity.pdbx_description
1 polymer ?
#
loop_
_entity_poly.entity_id
_entity_poly.type
_entity_poly.pdbx_seq_one_letter_code
_entity_poly.pdbx_strand_id
1 'polypeptide(L)'
;MKIDNRDIVTMREKYPTLKIIEHEKEYIFTGEFDLDHIYNDVRLTGKFNLEITVLGDSSLQIPVVKEVSNRIDKNYPHRYDDGQLCLASDFELKMYFSQNTDISSFVDMYIVPYLYTYRYYEEYGIYPFGERSHGIMGDLEYIKELFNVKEWGQVFDIMHFM
;
A
#
# COMPACT_ATOMS: atom_id res chain seq x y z
N MET A 1 -6.98 -8.11 9.77
CA MET A 1 -5.86 -9.05 9.50
C MET A 1 -5.33 -9.53 10.84
N LYS A 2 -5.02 -10.80 10.99
CA LYS A 2 -4.39 -11.32 12.22
C LYS A 2 -3.01 -11.81 11.83
N ILE A 3 -1.98 -11.17 12.38
CA ILE A 3 -0.58 -11.58 12.17
C ILE A 3 -0.34 -12.93 12.89
N ASP A 4 0.20 -13.90 12.19
CA ASP A 4 0.62 -15.18 12.75
C ASP A 4 2.16 -15.35 12.70
N ASN A 5 2.66 -16.43 13.27
CA ASN A 5 4.11 -16.70 13.27
C ASN A 5 4.69 -16.90 11.87
N ARG A 6 3.90 -17.33 10.89
CA ARG A 6 4.34 -17.49 9.49
C ARG A 6 4.54 -16.15 8.85
N ASP A 7 3.62 -15.20 9.08
CA ASP A 7 3.78 -13.81 8.62
C ASP A 7 5.09 -13.20 9.10
N ILE A 8 5.40 -13.38 10.39
CA ILE A 8 6.62 -12.88 11.00
C ILE A 8 7.87 -13.51 10.37
N VAL A 9 7.86 -14.84 10.16
CA VAL A 9 8.97 -15.55 9.52
C VAL A 9 9.16 -15.07 8.10
N THR A 10 8.07 -15.03 7.30
CA THR A 10 8.11 -14.60 5.91
C THR A 10 8.62 -13.15 5.77
N MET A 11 8.16 -12.25 6.63
CA MET A 11 8.63 -10.86 6.64
C MET A 11 10.13 -10.75 6.97
N ARG A 12 10.63 -11.54 7.93
CA ARG A 12 12.07 -11.56 8.26
C ARG A 12 12.93 -12.11 7.13
N GLU A 13 12.46 -13.12 6.44
CA GLU A 13 13.19 -13.72 5.31
C GLU A 13 13.21 -12.79 4.08
N LYS A 14 12.08 -12.18 3.78
CA LYS A 14 11.91 -11.38 2.57
C LYS A 14 12.39 -9.94 2.72
N TYR A 15 12.20 -9.37 3.91
CA TYR A 15 12.57 -7.99 4.25
C TYR A 15 13.45 -7.93 5.51
N PRO A 16 14.68 -8.49 5.47
CA PRO A 16 15.51 -8.68 6.66
C PRO A 16 15.99 -7.37 7.31
N THR A 17 15.92 -6.27 6.59
CA THR A 17 16.26 -4.92 7.08
C THR A 17 15.16 -4.30 7.94
N LEU A 18 13.92 -4.81 7.84
CA LEU A 18 12.82 -4.39 8.70
C LEU A 18 12.86 -5.11 10.04
N LYS A 19 13.04 -4.36 11.11
CA LYS A 19 12.93 -4.86 12.48
C LYS A 19 11.48 -5.02 12.86
N ILE A 20 11.15 -6.05 13.61
CA ILE A 20 9.79 -6.32 14.09
C ILE A 20 9.74 -5.98 15.58
N ILE A 21 8.84 -5.08 15.93
CA ILE A 21 8.51 -4.70 17.30
C ILE A 21 7.10 -5.21 17.58
N GLU A 22 6.97 -6.04 18.60
CA GLU A 22 5.71 -6.62 19.02
C GLU A 22 5.22 -5.92 20.28
N HIS A 23 4.01 -5.41 20.24
CA HIS A 23 3.26 -4.90 21.38
C HIS A 23 2.01 -5.76 21.61
N GLU A 24 1.34 -5.60 22.76
CA GLU A 24 0.17 -6.41 23.13
C GLU A 24 -0.92 -6.47 22.05
N LYS A 25 -1.07 -5.41 21.27
CA LYS A 25 -2.15 -5.25 20.28
C LYS A 25 -1.69 -4.84 18.89
N GLU A 26 -0.39 -4.71 18.67
CA GLU A 26 0.14 -4.26 17.38
C GLU A 26 1.51 -4.86 17.07
N TYR A 27 1.76 -5.00 15.77
CA TYR A 27 3.07 -5.33 15.21
C TYR A 27 3.56 -4.15 14.40
N ILE A 28 4.80 -3.71 14.65
CA ILE A 28 5.43 -2.64 13.89
C ILE A 28 6.64 -3.23 13.16
N PHE A 29 6.62 -3.16 11.83
CA PHE A 29 7.77 -3.49 10.98
C PHE A 29 8.43 -2.17 10.59
N THR A 30 9.67 -1.94 11.06
CA THR A 30 10.34 -0.64 10.85
C THR A 30 11.80 -0.80 10.49
N GLY A 31 12.29 0.06 9.60
CA GLY A 31 13.68 0.11 9.18
C GLY A 31 13.88 0.54 7.74
N GLU A 32 15.10 0.35 7.24
CA GLU A 32 15.45 0.64 5.88
C GLU A 32 14.83 -0.41 4.93
N PHE A 33 14.08 0.04 3.97
CA PHE A 33 13.48 -0.77 2.91
C PHE A 33 14.24 -0.52 1.60
N ASP A 34 14.83 -1.56 1.07
CA ASP A 34 15.54 -1.52 -0.21
C ASP A 34 14.58 -1.83 -1.36
N LEU A 35 14.22 -0.81 -2.13
CA LEU A 35 13.50 -0.99 -3.39
C LEU A 35 14.49 -1.39 -4.48
N ASP A 36 14.22 -2.51 -5.15
CA ASP A 36 14.84 -2.91 -6.40
C ASP A 36 13.78 -3.60 -7.25
N HIS A 37 13.18 -2.86 -8.17
CA HIS A 37 12.04 -3.34 -8.93
C HIS A 37 12.15 -2.97 -10.42
N ILE A 38 11.64 -3.88 -11.27
CA ILE A 38 11.61 -3.71 -12.72
C ILE A 38 10.17 -3.74 -13.18
N TYR A 39 9.77 -2.74 -13.96
CA TYR A 39 8.48 -2.72 -14.65
C TYR A 39 8.69 -2.17 -16.07
N ASN A 40 8.16 -2.86 -17.10
CA ASN A 40 8.32 -2.50 -18.52
C ASN A 40 9.78 -2.15 -18.88
N ASP A 41 10.73 -3.03 -18.50
CA ASP A 41 12.17 -2.91 -18.74
C ASP A 41 12.84 -1.70 -18.04
N VAL A 42 12.13 -0.95 -17.21
CA VAL A 42 12.69 0.13 -16.40
C VAL A 42 12.97 -0.39 -14.99
N ARG A 43 14.27 -0.48 -14.63
CA ARG A 43 14.70 -0.84 -13.27
C ARG A 43 14.89 0.41 -12.43
N LEU A 44 14.20 0.48 -11.29
CA LEU A 44 14.38 1.54 -10.32
C LEU A 44 14.78 0.97 -8.97
N THR A 45 15.72 1.66 -8.33
CA THR A 45 16.20 1.34 -6.99
C THR A 45 16.02 2.52 -6.06
N GLY A 46 15.97 2.25 -4.76
CA GLY A 46 15.87 3.30 -3.76
C GLY A 46 15.89 2.75 -2.35
N LYS A 47 16.22 3.62 -1.39
CA LYS A 47 16.18 3.32 0.04
C LYS A 47 15.17 4.21 0.71
N PHE A 48 14.28 3.61 1.51
CA PHE A 48 13.23 4.29 2.25
C PHE A 48 13.24 3.81 3.70
N ASN A 49 12.98 4.68 4.65
CA ASN A 49 12.75 4.24 6.03
C ASN A 49 11.25 4.12 6.28
N LEU A 50 10.79 2.89 6.39
CA LEU A 50 9.38 2.58 6.55
C LEU A 50 9.04 2.20 7.98
N GLU A 51 7.80 2.51 8.33
CA GLU A 51 7.10 1.99 9.50
C GLU A 51 5.74 1.46 9.04
N ILE A 52 5.54 0.15 9.20
CA ILE A 52 4.31 -0.55 8.84
C ILE A 52 3.67 -1.02 10.14
N THR A 53 2.58 -0.40 10.55
CA THR A 53 1.84 -0.73 11.77
C THR A 53 0.63 -1.59 11.43
N VAL A 54 0.54 -2.75 12.07
CA VAL A 54 -0.55 -3.70 11.92
C VAL A 54 -1.16 -3.99 13.28
N LEU A 55 -2.47 -3.80 13.43
CA LEU A 55 -3.18 -4.12 14.68
C LEU A 55 -3.52 -5.61 14.74
N GLY A 56 -3.14 -6.27 15.83
CA GLY A 56 -3.13 -7.72 15.97
C GLY A 56 -4.49 -8.38 16.22
N ASP A 57 -5.52 -7.62 16.63
CA ASP A 57 -6.78 -8.19 17.15
C ASP A 57 -8.02 -7.91 16.29
N SER A 58 -7.91 -7.20 15.17
CA SER A 58 -9.07 -6.89 14.34
C SER A 58 -8.96 -7.38 12.91
N SER A 59 -10.00 -8.08 12.48
CA SER A 59 -10.07 -8.80 11.20
C SER A 59 -10.18 -7.90 9.95
N LEU A 60 -10.31 -6.58 10.09
CA LEU A 60 -10.56 -5.67 8.96
C LEU A 60 -9.78 -4.35 9.05
N GLN A 61 -8.69 -4.30 9.81
CA GLN A 61 -7.88 -3.09 9.86
C GLN A 61 -6.82 -3.09 8.76
N ILE A 62 -6.80 -1.98 8.05
CA ILE A 62 -5.81 -1.68 7.03
C ILE A 62 -4.50 -1.32 7.75
N PRO A 63 -3.35 -1.92 7.39
CA PRO A 63 -2.07 -1.50 7.91
C PRO A 63 -1.80 -0.03 7.61
N VAL A 64 -1.26 0.69 8.58
CA VAL A 64 -0.77 2.05 8.38
C VAL A 64 0.68 1.99 7.97
N VAL A 65 1.01 2.60 6.84
CA VAL A 65 2.37 2.64 6.31
C VAL A 65 2.86 4.09 6.27
N LYS A 66 3.99 4.34 6.91
CA LYS A 66 4.64 5.66 6.93
C LYS A 66 6.06 5.59 6.37
N GLU A 67 6.45 6.64 5.67
CA GLU A 67 7.86 6.93 5.38
C GLU A 67 8.35 7.96 6.41
N VAL A 68 9.29 7.53 7.26
CA VAL A 68 9.65 8.27 8.48
C VAL A 68 10.93 9.11 8.37
N SER A 69 11.65 9.03 7.24
CA SER A 69 12.86 9.83 7.02
C SER A 69 12.66 11.11 6.20
N ASN A 70 11.45 11.37 5.74
CA ASN A 70 11.10 12.41 4.77
C ASN A 70 11.84 12.27 3.42
N ARG A 71 12.16 11.03 3.02
CA ARG A 71 12.70 10.70 1.70
C ARG A 71 11.68 10.98 0.59
N ILE A 72 10.40 10.74 0.88
CA ILE A 72 9.30 11.10 0.00
C ILE A 72 8.95 12.57 0.24
N ASP A 73 8.91 13.38 -0.84
CA ASP A 73 8.61 14.80 -0.78
C ASP A 73 7.24 15.05 -0.10
N LYS A 74 7.19 16.06 0.76
CA LYS A 74 5.94 16.43 1.47
C LYS A 74 4.83 16.90 0.53
N ASN A 75 5.19 17.40 -0.64
CA ASN A 75 4.24 17.85 -1.65
C ASN A 75 3.83 16.72 -2.61
N TYR A 76 4.34 15.50 -2.41
CA TYR A 76 3.91 14.36 -3.22
C TYR A 76 2.44 14.04 -2.95
N PRO A 77 1.56 14.01 -3.97
CA PRO A 77 0.10 13.96 -3.78
C PRO A 77 -0.39 12.74 -3.01
N HIS A 78 0.36 11.63 -3.06
CA HIS A 78 0.01 10.37 -2.42
C HIS A 78 0.68 10.16 -1.06
N ARG A 79 1.06 11.24 -0.39
CA ARG A 79 1.61 11.25 0.96
C ARG A 79 0.85 12.24 1.84
N TYR A 80 0.39 11.78 2.99
CA TYR A 80 -0.24 12.65 4.00
C TYR A 80 0.80 13.45 4.80
N ASP A 81 0.37 14.53 5.43
CA ASP A 81 1.26 15.44 6.19
C ASP A 81 2.00 14.73 7.33
N ASP A 82 1.41 13.69 7.92
CA ASP A 82 1.99 12.89 9.00
C ASP A 82 2.95 11.79 8.52
N GLY A 83 3.25 11.75 7.22
CA GLY A 83 4.13 10.77 6.59
C GLY A 83 3.44 9.48 6.15
N GLN A 84 2.14 9.31 6.42
CA GLN A 84 1.40 8.15 5.95
C GLN A 84 1.33 8.13 4.42
N LEU A 85 1.44 6.93 3.85
CA LEU A 85 1.39 6.71 2.42
C LEU A 85 -0.04 6.36 1.98
N CYS A 86 -0.53 7.03 0.93
CA CYS A 86 -1.80 6.72 0.29
C CYS A 86 -1.57 5.62 -0.77
N LEU A 87 -1.59 4.36 -0.34
CA LEU A 87 -1.23 3.22 -1.18
C LEU A 87 -2.32 2.86 -2.20
N ALA A 88 -3.58 2.92 -1.77
CA ALA A 88 -4.77 2.68 -2.57
C ALA A 88 -5.98 3.28 -1.86
N SER A 89 -7.18 3.16 -2.46
CA SER A 89 -8.41 3.59 -1.79
C SER A 89 -8.74 2.70 -0.59
N ASP A 90 -9.47 3.24 0.40
CA ASP A 90 -9.88 2.48 1.57
C ASP A 90 -10.73 1.27 1.22
N PHE A 91 -11.59 1.40 0.21
CA PHE A 91 -12.44 0.31 -0.25
C PHE A 91 -11.60 -0.82 -0.88
N GLU A 92 -10.65 -0.49 -1.74
CA GLU A 92 -9.72 -1.46 -2.35
C GLU A 92 -8.94 -2.23 -1.28
N LEU A 93 -8.37 -1.52 -0.29
CA LEU A 93 -7.61 -2.16 0.78
C LEU A 93 -8.49 -3.04 1.68
N LYS A 94 -9.72 -2.62 1.99
CA LYS A 94 -10.68 -3.45 2.73
C LYS A 94 -11.05 -4.71 1.96
N MET A 95 -11.28 -4.61 0.66
CA MET A 95 -11.55 -5.76 -0.20
C MET A 95 -10.35 -6.71 -0.25
N TYR A 96 -9.14 -6.19 -0.40
CA TYR A 96 -7.92 -6.99 -0.35
C TYR A 96 -7.82 -7.77 0.96
N PHE A 97 -7.92 -7.10 2.11
CA PHE A 97 -7.79 -7.73 3.42
C PHE A 97 -8.98 -8.61 3.83
N SER A 98 -10.12 -8.51 3.14
CA SER A 98 -11.22 -9.48 3.32
C SER A 98 -10.88 -10.86 2.78
N GLN A 99 -9.96 -10.94 1.81
CA GLN A 99 -9.59 -12.18 1.12
C GLN A 99 -8.15 -12.63 1.44
N ASN A 100 -7.29 -11.71 1.85
CA ASN A 100 -5.87 -11.95 2.10
C ASN A 100 -5.48 -11.45 3.49
N THR A 101 -4.68 -12.24 4.20
CA THR A 101 -4.18 -11.87 5.53
C THR A 101 -2.67 -11.82 5.60
N ASP A 102 -1.97 -12.11 4.50
CA ASP A 102 -0.51 -12.15 4.44
C ASP A 102 0.07 -10.75 4.27
N ILE A 103 0.85 -10.32 5.25
CA ILE A 103 1.49 -8.99 5.25
C ILE A 103 2.58 -8.88 4.18
N SER A 104 3.29 -9.96 3.86
CA SER A 104 4.33 -9.90 2.84
C SER A 104 3.76 -9.69 1.45
N SER A 105 2.62 -10.31 1.15
CA SER A 105 1.88 -10.07 -0.10
C SER A 105 1.35 -8.65 -0.18
N PHE A 106 0.92 -8.06 0.94
CA PHE A 106 0.54 -6.64 0.98
C PHE A 106 1.72 -5.72 0.66
N VAL A 107 2.91 -6.01 1.20
CA VAL A 107 4.11 -5.23 0.85
C VAL A 107 4.39 -5.31 -0.64
N ASP A 108 4.34 -6.50 -1.24
CA ASP A 108 4.60 -6.68 -2.68
C ASP A 108 3.56 -6.00 -3.56
N MET A 109 2.30 -6.07 -3.19
CA MET A 109 1.20 -5.59 -4.05
C MET A 109 0.93 -4.09 -3.92
N TYR A 110 1.26 -3.48 -2.77
CA TYR A 110 0.92 -2.08 -2.52
C TYR A 110 2.13 -1.21 -2.19
N ILE A 111 3.04 -1.66 -1.33
CA ILE A 111 4.18 -0.83 -0.93
C ILE A 111 5.22 -0.77 -2.03
N VAL A 112 5.62 -1.90 -2.60
CA VAL A 112 6.62 -1.94 -3.70
C VAL A 112 6.16 -1.12 -4.91
N PRO A 113 4.94 -1.29 -5.45
CA PRO A 113 4.47 -0.47 -6.57
C PRO A 113 4.35 1.02 -6.22
N TYR A 114 3.95 1.36 -5.00
CA TYR A 114 3.91 2.75 -4.55
C TYR A 114 5.30 3.39 -4.58
N LEU A 115 6.30 2.74 -3.97
CA LEU A 115 7.68 3.23 -3.93
C LEU A 115 8.30 3.30 -5.33
N TYR A 116 7.98 2.33 -6.18
CA TYR A 116 8.37 2.34 -7.59
C TYR A 116 7.76 3.53 -8.32
N THR A 117 6.46 3.78 -8.14
CA THR A 117 5.75 4.92 -8.73
C THR A 117 6.35 6.25 -8.29
N TYR A 118 6.66 6.39 -7.00
CA TYR A 118 7.34 7.57 -6.48
C TYR A 118 8.72 7.77 -7.12
N ARG A 119 9.54 6.71 -7.22
CA ARG A 119 10.86 6.76 -7.88
C ARG A 119 10.76 7.08 -9.37
N TYR A 120 9.74 6.54 -10.03
CA TYR A 120 9.48 6.84 -11.44
C TYR A 120 9.08 8.31 -11.63
N TYR A 121 8.24 8.83 -10.75
CA TYR A 121 7.86 10.23 -10.74
C TYR A 121 9.04 11.17 -10.48
N GLU A 122 9.94 10.84 -9.54
CA GLU A 122 11.17 11.59 -9.31
C GLU A 122 12.06 11.66 -10.57
N GLU A 123 12.17 10.56 -11.32
CA GLU A 123 13.05 10.46 -12.46
C GLU A 123 12.47 11.09 -13.73
N TYR A 124 11.17 10.89 -13.97
CA TYR A 124 10.51 11.20 -15.24
C TYR A 124 9.42 12.27 -15.16
N GLY A 125 8.97 12.64 -13.96
CA GLY A 125 7.91 13.63 -13.75
C GLY A 125 6.51 13.16 -14.16
N ILE A 126 6.31 11.86 -14.38
CA ILE A 126 5.01 11.25 -14.76
C ILE A 126 4.74 9.99 -13.93
N TYR A 127 3.49 9.55 -13.87
CA TYR A 127 3.09 8.33 -13.19
C TYR A 127 3.06 7.14 -14.16
N PRO A 128 3.76 6.03 -13.89
CA PRO A 128 3.87 4.90 -14.82
C PRO A 128 2.56 4.13 -15.03
N PHE A 129 1.65 4.20 -14.04
CA PHE A 129 0.34 3.54 -14.05
C PHE A 129 -0.83 4.51 -14.21
N GLY A 130 -0.55 5.80 -14.55
CA GLY A 130 -1.51 6.87 -14.46
C GLY A 130 -1.71 7.34 -13.01
N GLU A 131 -2.38 8.47 -12.86
CA GLU A 131 -2.76 9.02 -11.56
C GLU A 131 -4.14 8.50 -11.20
N ARG A 132 -4.27 7.89 -10.02
CA ARG A 132 -5.56 7.45 -9.48
C ARG A 132 -6.18 8.55 -8.64
N SER A 133 -7.49 8.65 -8.68
CA SER A 133 -8.24 9.58 -7.85
C SER A 133 -8.17 9.21 -6.37
N HIS A 134 -8.33 10.21 -5.50
CA HIS A 134 -8.34 10.04 -4.05
C HIS A 134 -9.77 9.96 -3.49
N GLY A 135 -9.89 9.35 -2.30
CA GLY A 135 -11.15 9.27 -1.57
C GLY A 135 -12.26 8.56 -2.35
N ILE A 136 -13.48 9.05 -2.27
CA ILE A 136 -14.67 8.44 -2.89
C ILE A 136 -14.49 8.22 -4.39
N MET A 137 -13.81 9.12 -5.11
CA MET A 137 -13.58 8.93 -6.54
C MET A 137 -12.66 7.73 -6.81
N GLY A 138 -11.63 7.53 -6.00
CA GLY A 138 -10.77 6.34 -6.07
C GLY A 138 -11.56 5.05 -5.79
N ASP A 139 -12.45 5.06 -4.80
CA ASP A 139 -13.34 3.91 -4.52
C ASP A 139 -14.24 3.59 -5.73
N LEU A 140 -14.83 4.62 -6.36
CA LEU A 140 -15.68 4.48 -7.53
C LEU A 140 -14.90 3.94 -8.74
N GLU A 141 -13.70 4.43 -8.98
CA GLU A 141 -12.80 3.93 -10.03
C GLU A 141 -12.46 2.46 -9.81
N TYR A 142 -12.13 2.08 -8.57
CA TYR A 142 -11.85 0.69 -8.22
C TYR A 142 -13.07 -0.22 -8.44
N ILE A 143 -14.27 0.19 -8.03
CA ILE A 143 -15.52 -0.55 -8.28
C ILE A 143 -15.74 -0.72 -9.79
N LYS A 144 -15.51 0.34 -10.55
CA LYS A 144 -15.63 0.32 -12.00
C LYS A 144 -14.70 -0.72 -12.64
N GLU A 145 -13.46 -0.79 -12.20
CA GLU A 145 -12.48 -1.78 -12.64
C GLU A 145 -12.88 -3.20 -12.20
N LEU A 146 -13.22 -3.38 -10.93
CA LEU A 146 -13.54 -4.67 -10.31
C LEU A 146 -14.71 -5.37 -11.02
N PHE A 147 -15.75 -4.61 -11.36
CA PHE A 147 -16.95 -5.13 -12.03
C PHE A 147 -16.90 -5.00 -13.56
N ASN A 148 -15.79 -4.48 -14.10
CA ASN A 148 -15.61 -4.25 -15.53
C ASN A 148 -16.77 -3.47 -16.18
N VAL A 149 -17.28 -2.46 -15.47
CA VAL A 149 -18.37 -1.60 -15.98
C VAL A 149 -17.80 -0.34 -16.62
N LYS A 150 -18.46 0.15 -17.68
CA LYS A 150 -17.99 1.30 -18.45
C LYS A 150 -18.66 2.61 -18.03
N GLU A 151 -19.92 2.53 -17.64
CA GLU A 151 -20.74 3.69 -17.35
C GLU A 151 -20.83 3.96 -15.86
N TRP A 152 -20.71 5.23 -15.47
CA TRP A 152 -20.81 5.64 -14.07
C TRP A 152 -22.16 5.30 -13.41
N GLY A 153 -23.26 5.32 -14.19
CA GLY A 153 -24.58 4.91 -13.72
C GLY A 153 -24.57 3.49 -13.14
N GLN A 154 -23.90 2.56 -13.83
CA GLN A 154 -23.77 1.17 -13.37
C GLN A 154 -22.97 1.05 -12.05
N VAL A 155 -21.96 1.90 -11.84
CA VAL A 155 -21.19 1.95 -10.58
C VAL A 155 -22.10 2.35 -9.42
N PHE A 156 -22.93 3.37 -9.60
CA PHE A 156 -23.89 3.82 -8.59
C PHE A 156 -24.95 2.77 -8.28
N ASP A 157 -25.42 2.04 -9.31
CA ASP A 157 -26.36 0.93 -9.11
C ASP A 157 -25.72 -0.18 -8.25
N ILE A 158 -24.46 -0.57 -8.54
CA ILE A 158 -23.73 -1.56 -7.76
C ILE A 158 -23.59 -1.11 -6.30
N MET A 159 -23.19 0.14 -6.06
CA MET A 159 -23.05 0.69 -4.71
C MET A 159 -24.36 0.69 -3.91
N HIS A 160 -25.49 0.83 -4.59
CA HIS A 160 -26.80 0.80 -3.94
C HIS A 160 -27.18 -0.60 -3.44
N PHE A 161 -26.60 -1.64 -4.02
CA PHE A 161 -26.85 -3.05 -3.67
C PHE A 161 -25.79 -3.63 -2.72
N MET A 162 -24.69 -2.93 -2.44
CA MET A 162 -23.65 -3.32 -1.49
C MET A 162 -23.94 -2.84 -0.08
#